data_ce7682f56891bdcc20115eb6a406d69c
#
_entry.id   ce7682f56891bdcc20115eb6a406d69c
#
_cell.length_a   1.000
_cell.length_b   1.000
_cell.length_c   1.000
_cell.angle_alpha   90.00
_cell.angle_beta   90.00
_cell.angle_gamma   90.00
#
_symmetry.space_group_name_H-M   'P 1'
#
loop_
_entity.id
_entity.type
_entity.pdbx_description
1 polymer ?
#
loop_
_entity_poly.entity_id
_entity_poly.type
_entity_poly.pdbx_seq_one_letter_code
_entity_poly.pdbx_strand_id
1 'polypeptide(L)'
;KKQKIYPYVEEEILSLGLECSNSERRADSASYSVLDWLKCEYMETRLGEEFVGTITSVTSFGLFVELDGIYIEGLVHVTDLHNDYYHYDPNKYILEGERTKKVFKLGDKIEVQVARVDVQERKIDLKIKSLKASDKIGRGRKGSTKKSRKPTESKLGAGYKRKSKKHNSKKLNRKAKK
;
A
#
# COMPACT_ATOMS: atom_id res chain seq x y z
N LYS A 1 -54.31 -11.86 21.99
CA LYS A 1 -52.86 -11.67 21.71
C LYS A 1 -52.28 -11.05 22.96
N LYS A 2 -51.42 -11.78 23.73
CA LYS A 2 -50.67 -11.21 24.85
C LYS A 2 -49.62 -10.26 24.27
N GLN A 3 -49.80 -8.96 24.50
CA GLN A 3 -48.75 -7.99 24.23
C GLN A 3 -47.55 -8.35 25.11
N LYS A 4 -46.38 -8.60 24.47
CA LYS A 4 -45.13 -8.73 25.20
C LYS A 4 -44.82 -7.35 25.75
N ILE A 5 -45.03 -7.13 27.06
CA ILE A 5 -44.64 -5.93 27.74
C ILE A 5 -43.13 -6.05 27.97
N TYR A 6 -42.35 -5.24 27.28
CA TYR A 6 -40.92 -5.12 27.57
C TYR A 6 -40.79 -4.41 28.94
N PRO A 7 -39.84 -4.87 29.80
CA PRO A 7 -39.67 -4.32 31.14
C PRO A 7 -39.08 -2.91 31.15
N TYR A 8 -38.59 -2.41 30.00
CA TYR A 8 -37.93 -1.12 29.86
C TYR A 8 -38.70 -0.22 28.88
N VAL A 9 -38.68 1.09 29.15
CA VAL A 9 -39.16 2.14 28.26
C VAL A 9 -38.08 2.40 27.21
N GLU A 10 -38.44 2.93 26.04
CA GLU A 10 -37.54 3.20 24.92
C GLU A 10 -36.36 4.08 25.32
N GLU A 11 -36.61 5.12 26.11
CA GLU A 11 -35.59 6.03 26.65
C GLU A 11 -34.58 5.33 27.57
N GLU A 12 -35.06 4.37 28.38
CA GLU A 12 -34.19 3.56 29.24
C GLU A 12 -33.33 2.62 28.41
N ILE A 13 -33.86 2.02 27.35
CA ILE A 13 -33.10 1.15 26.44
C ILE A 13 -31.98 1.93 25.74
N LEU A 14 -32.26 3.15 25.28
CA LEU A 14 -31.24 4.01 24.67
C LEU A 14 -30.15 4.38 25.68
N SER A 15 -30.53 4.74 26.91
CA SER A 15 -29.60 5.05 27.99
C SER A 15 -28.71 3.85 28.34
N LEU A 16 -29.30 2.67 28.52
CA LEU A 16 -28.57 1.43 28.78
C LEU A 16 -27.63 1.05 27.62
N GLY A 17 -28.07 1.25 26.37
CA GLY A 17 -27.25 1.02 25.19
C GLY A 17 -25.98 1.91 25.17
N LEU A 18 -26.13 3.18 25.50
CA LEU A 18 -24.99 4.10 25.62
C LEU A 18 -24.04 3.72 26.76
N GLU A 19 -24.58 3.35 27.91
CA GLU A 19 -23.80 2.95 29.06
C GLU A 19 -23.02 1.65 28.79
N CYS A 20 -23.65 0.65 28.20
CA CYS A 20 -22.98 -0.58 27.79
C CYS A 20 -21.86 -0.30 26.79
N SER A 21 -22.12 0.51 25.74
CA SER A 21 -21.10 0.86 24.73
C SER A 21 -19.92 1.63 25.34
N ASN A 22 -20.19 2.54 26.28
CA ASN A 22 -19.12 3.27 26.95
C ASN A 22 -18.30 2.37 27.89
N SER A 23 -18.96 1.44 28.58
CA SER A 23 -18.31 0.45 29.45
C SER A 23 -17.41 -0.49 28.64
N GLU A 24 -17.89 -0.99 27.49
CA GLU A 24 -17.14 -1.83 26.58
C GLU A 24 -15.90 -1.14 26.04
N ARG A 25 -16.05 0.08 25.49
CA ARG A 25 -14.92 0.87 24.99
C ARG A 25 -13.86 1.14 26.07
N ARG A 26 -14.29 1.39 27.29
CA ARG A 26 -13.36 1.59 28.42
C ARG A 26 -12.62 0.31 28.77
N ALA A 27 -13.29 -0.83 28.78
CA ALA A 27 -12.68 -2.13 29.02
C ALA A 27 -11.66 -2.50 27.93
N ASP A 28 -12.02 -2.29 26.66
CA ASP A 28 -11.13 -2.51 25.51
C ASP A 28 -9.89 -1.60 25.59
N SER A 29 -10.10 -0.30 25.85
CA SER A 29 -9.00 0.65 25.98
C SER A 29 -8.03 0.27 27.10
N ALA A 30 -8.54 -0.22 28.22
CA ALA A 30 -7.69 -0.70 29.33
C ALA A 30 -6.90 -1.94 28.92
N SER A 31 -7.54 -2.89 28.24
CA SER A 31 -6.90 -4.12 27.75
C SER A 31 -5.79 -3.83 26.74
N TYR A 32 -6.06 -2.97 25.74
CA TYR A 32 -5.04 -2.54 24.78
C TYR A 32 -3.88 -1.80 25.44
N SER A 33 -4.16 -0.95 26.43
CA SER A 33 -3.12 -0.25 27.17
C SER A 33 -2.16 -1.17 27.89
N VAL A 34 -2.65 -2.26 28.46
CA VAL A 34 -1.81 -3.28 29.10
C VAL A 34 -1.00 -4.07 28.08
N LEU A 35 -1.65 -4.46 26.96
CA LEU A 35 -0.96 -5.17 25.87
C LEU A 35 0.19 -4.34 25.29
N ASP A 36 -0.03 -3.06 25.04
CA ASP A 36 0.99 -2.17 24.49
C ASP A 36 2.14 -1.96 25.46
N TRP A 37 1.84 -1.87 26.75
CA TRP A 37 2.88 -1.83 27.79
C TRP A 37 3.73 -3.11 27.79
N LEU A 38 3.10 -4.30 27.76
CA LEU A 38 3.79 -5.59 27.71
C LEU A 38 4.64 -5.75 26.43
N LYS A 39 4.12 -5.28 25.29
CA LYS A 39 4.87 -5.26 24.02
C LYS A 39 6.13 -4.41 24.14
N CYS A 40 6.03 -3.22 24.73
CA CYS A 40 7.18 -2.36 24.95
C CYS A 40 8.20 -2.96 25.91
N GLU A 41 7.76 -3.53 27.03
CA GLU A 41 8.65 -4.25 27.98
C GLU A 41 9.40 -5.40 27.31
N TYR A 42 8.69 -6.18 26.48
CA TYR A 42 9.30 -7.25 25.70
C TYR A 42 10.35 -6.73 24.72
N MET A 43 10.07 -5.61 24.05
CA MET A 43 10.97 -5.02 23.07
C MET A 43 12.14 -4.25 23.67
N GLU A 44 12.04 -3.78 24.92
CA GLU A 44 13.13 -3.13 25.63
C GLU A 44 14.35 -4.06 25.77
N THR A 45 14.12 -5.35 25.99
CA THR A 45 15.20 -6.35 26.09
C THR A 45 15.86 -6.67 24.74
N ARG A 46 15.28 -6.20 23.63
CA ARG A 46 15.68 -6.48 22.25
C ARG A 46 16.15 -5.26 21.49
N LEU A 47 16.62 -4.24 22.21
CA LEU A 47 17.20 -3.06 21.61
C LEU A 47 18.39 -3.43 20.73
N GLY A 48 18.40 -2.89 19.51
CA GLY A 48 19.43 -3.14 18.51
C GLY A 48 19.24 -4.43 17.70
N GLU A 49 18.28 -5.28 18.02
CA GLU A 49 17.96 -6.45 17.21
C GLU A 49 17.29 -6.06 15.88
N GLU A 50 17.46 -6.93 14.90
CA GLU A 50 16.98 -6.75 13.54
C GLU A 50 15.80 -7.66 13.26
N PHE A 51 14.80 -7.09 12.65
CA PHE A 51 13.57 -7.78 12.29
C PHE A 51 13.18 -7.49 10.84
N VAL A 52 12.49 -8.44 10.24
CA VAL A 52 11.73 -8.19 9.02
C VAL A 52 10.33 -7.75 9.44
N GLY A 53 9.82 -6.69 8.83
CA GLY A 53 8.48 -6.22 9.11
C GLY A 53 7.73 -5.84 7.86
N THR A 54 6.43 -5.73 8.00
CA THR A 54 5.50 -5.34 6.93
C THR A 54 4.92 -3.96 7.24
N ILE A 55 4.88 -3.07 6.26
CA ILE A 55 4.29 -1.74 6.42
C ILE A 55 2.78 -1.87 6.56
N THR A 56 2.25 -1.51 7.72
CA THR A 56 0.81 -1.52 8.06
C THR A 56 0.14 -0.19 7.82
N SER A 57 0.88 0.91 7.98
CA SER A 57 0.35 2.25 7.73
C SER A 57 1.42 3.20 7.21
N VAL A 58 1.00 4.12 6.34
CA VAL A 58 1.86 5.17 5.78
C VAL A 58 1.26 6.51 6.14
N THR A 59 2.06 7.35 6.81
CA THR A 59 1.65 8.68 7.27
C THR A 59 2.64 9.75 6.77
N SER A 60 2.30 11.01 6.95
CA SER A 60 3.18 12.13 6.58
C SER A 60 4.45 12.22 7.43
N PHE A 61 4.43 11.68 8.65
CA PHE A 61 5.55 11.72 9.58
C PHE A 61 6.36 10.41 9.64
N GLY A 62 5.90 9.33 8.98
CA GLY A 62 6.63 8.07 8.93
C GLY A 62 5.80 6.86 8.52
N LEU A 63 6.40 5.70 8.73
CA LEU A 63 5.84 4.39 8.42
C LEU A 63 5.57 3.62 9.71
N PHE A 64 4.40 3.04 9.85
CA PHE A 64 4.13 2.03 10.85
C PHE A 64 4.47 0.67 10.28
N VAL A 65 5.23 -0.11 11.03
CA VAL A 65 5.76 -1.39 10.60
C VAL A 65 5.46 -2.43 11.65
N GLU A 66 4.73 -3.47 11.27
CA GLU A 66 4.49 -4.64 12.08
C GLU A 66 5.61 -5.66 11.88
N LEU A 67 6.23 -6.09 12.95
CA LEU A 67 7.34 -7.04 12.95
C LEU A 67 6.81 -8.45 12.71
N ASP A 68 7.34 -9.14 11.67
CA ASP A 68 6.92 -10.48 11.32
C ASP A 68 7.23 -11.47 12.47
N GLY A 69 6.25 -12.30 12.82
CA GLY A 69 6.37 -13.36 13.82
C GLY A 69 6.08 -12.96 15.27
N ILE A 70 6.20 -11.70 15.63
CA ILE A 70 5.87 -11.19 16.97
C ILE A 70 4.69 -10.22 16.98
N TYR A 71 4.26 -9.73 15.81
CA TYR A 71 3.09 -8.88 15.63
C TYR A 71 3.10 -7.62 16.51
N ILE A 72 4.27 -7.03 16.68
CA ILE A 72 4.48 -5.77 17.38
C ILE A 72 4.68 -4.67 16.36
N GLU A 73 3.94 -3.59 16.48
CA GLU A 73 4.03 -2.43 15.61
C GLU A 73 5.01 -1.39 16.16
N GLY A 74 5.83 -0.84 15.29
CA GLY A 74 6.71 0.27 15.62
C GLY A 74 6.71 1.35 14.54
N LEU A 75 7.20 2.54 14.89
CA LEU A 75 7.28 3.69 14.01
C LEU A 75 8.69 3.85 13.43
N VAL A 76 8.78 3.92 12.11
CA VAL A 76 9.96 4.43 11.41
C VAL A 76 9.68 5.88 11.06
N HIS A 77 10.34 6.83 11.74
CA HIS A 77 10.14 8.25 11.47
C HIS A 77 10.71 8.63 10.11
N VAL A 78 10.09 9.63 9.44
CA VAL A 78 10.52 10.07 8.10
C VAL A 78 11.98 10.54 8.06
N THR A 79 12.52 11.06 9.16
CA THR A 79 13.92 11.46 9.28
C THR A 79 14.90 10.28 9.26
N ASP A 80 14.44 9.08 9.63
CA ASP A 80 15.22 7.84 9.62
C ASP A 80 15.12 7.09 8.29
N LEU A 81 14.29 7.58 7.37
CA LEU A 81 14.21 7.16 5.99
C LEU A 81 15.33 7.83 5.19
N HIS A 82 16.55 7.29 5.28
CA HIS A 82 17.77 7.72 4.52
C HIS A 82 17.66 8.98 3.65
N ASN A 83 18.42 10.00 3.99
CA ASN A 83 18.91 11.17 3.21
C ASN A 83 18.09 11.64 1.99
N ASP A 84 16.77 11.60 2.07
CA ASP A 84 15.86 12.09 1.03
C ASP A 84 14.67 12.81 1.66
N TYR A 85 14.06 13.70 0.89
CA TYR A 85 12.77 14.28 1.25
C TYR A 85 11.66 13.39 0.73
N TYR A 86 10.71 13.06 1.61
CA TYR A 86 9.60 12.18 1.26
C TYR A 86 8.30 12.97 1.21
N HIS A 87 7.59 12.82 0.09
CA HIS A 87 6.26 13.37 -0.09
C HIS A 87 5.22 12.30 0.18
N TYR A 88 4.27 12.62 1.03
CA TYR A 88 3.13 11.77 1.34
C TYR A 88 1.99 12.04 0.36
N ASP A 89 1.53 11.00 -0.35
CA ASP A 89 0.31 11.04 -1.18
C ASP A 89 -0.84 10.37 -0.40
N PRO A 90 -1.80 11.17 0.14
CA PRO A 90 -2.89 10.62 0.94
C PRO A 90 -3.88 9.79 0.11
N ASN A 91 -3.95 9.98 -1.21
CA ASN A 91 -4.86 9.23 -2.06
C ASN A 91 -4.35 7.81 -2.34
N LYS A 92 -3.03 7.64 -2.35
CA LYS A 92 -2.39 6.35 -2.64
C LYS A 92 -1.81 5.67 -1.41
N TYR A 93 -1.79 6.37 -0.27
CA TYR A 93 -1.13 5.91 0.97
C TYR A 93 0.32 5.49 0.73
N ILE A 94 1.08 6.37 0.06
CA ILE A 94 2.49 6.14 -0.26
C ILE A 94 3.36 7.29 0.22
N LEU A 95 4.62 6.97 0.55
CA LEU A 95 5.71 7.93 0.70
C LEU A 95 6.64 7.80 -0.51
N GLU A 96 6.81 8.87 -1.27
CA GLU A 96 7.72 8.93 -2.42
C GLU A 96 8.89 9.85 -2.13
N GLY A 97 10.12 9.34 -2.26
CA GLY A 97 11.34 10.12 -2.15
C GLY A 97 11.53 11.04 -3.35
N GLU A 98 11.84 12.31 -3.09
CA GLU A 98 11.99 13.33 -4.14
C GLU A 98 13.17 13.02 -5.05
N ARG A 99 14.35 12.71 -4.48
CA ARG A 99 15.59 12.48 -5.19
C ARG A 99 15.76 11.03 -5.64
N THR A 100 15.53 10.08 -4.72
CA THR A 100 15.79 8.66 -4.97
C THR A 100 14.65 7.97 -5.71
N LYS A 101 13.47 8.60 -5.77
CA LYS A 101 12.24 8.04 -6.32
C LYS A 101 11.84 6.70 -5.68
N LYS A 102 12.33 6.46 -4.47
CA LYS A 102 11.91 5.31 -3.67
C LYS A 102 10.50 5.52 -3.18
N VAL A 103 9.69 4.48 -3.30
CA VAL A 103 8.28 4.51 -2.91
C VAL A 103 8.05 3.44 -1.87
N PHE A 104 7.47 3.86 -0.74
CA PHE A 104 7.01 2.95 0.31
C PHE A 104 5.49 2.83 0.26
N LYS A 105 4.98 1.60 0.27
CA LYS A 105 3.56 1.29 0.18
C LYS A 105 3.12 0.41 1.33
N LEU A 106 1.81 0.39 1.56
CA LEU A 106 1.19 -0.61 2.42
C LEU A 106 1.53 -2.01 1.93
N GLY A 107 1.90 -2.90 2.84
CA GLY A 107 2.22 -4.30 2.57
C GLY A 107 3.65 -4.56 2.07
N ASP A 108 4.47 -3.53 1.87
CA ASP A 108 5.88 -3.72 1.52
C ASP A 108 6.66 -4.28 2.72
N LYS A 109 7.58 -5.22 2.44
CA LYS A 109 8.47 -5.80 3.46
C LYS A 109 9.77 -5.03 3.54
N ILE A 110 10.15 -4.67 4.76
CA ILE A 110 11.39 -3.94 5.05
C ILE A 110 12.16 -4.59 6.19
N GLU A 111 13.48 -4.44 6.17
CA GLU A 111 14.35 -4.83 7.28
C GLU A 111 14.56 -3.62 8.19
N VAL A 112 14.18 -3.78 9.45
CA VAL A 112 14.23 -2.73 10.46
C VAL A 112 15.04 -3.19 11.67
N GLN A 113 15.60 -2.23 12.38
CA GLN A 113 16.30 -2.43 13.65
C GLN A 113 15.58 -1.64 14.74
N VAL A 114 15.46 -2.22 15.93
CA VAL A 114 14.89 -1.55 17.09
C VAL A 114 15.87 -0.48 17.56
N ALA A 115 15.47 0.79 17.44
CA ALA A 115 16.33 1.92 17.78
C ALA A 115 16.11 2.41 19.21
N ARG A 116 14.86 2.52 19.61
CA ARG A 116 14.45 3.01 20.92
C ARG A 116 13.11 2.42 21.32
N VAL A 117 12.95 2.16 22.60
CA VAL A 117 11.68 1.76 23.18
C VAL A 117 11.38 2.70 24.34
N ASP A 118 10.20 3.29 24.35
CA ASP A 118 9.70 4.12 25.44
C ASP A 118 8.50 3.43 26.07
N VAL A 119 8.73 2.78 27.20
CA VAL A 119 7.71 2.02 27.91
C VAL A 119 6.63 2.94 28.52
N GLN A 120 6.99 4.17 28.89
CA GLN A 120 6.03 5.11 29.48
C GLN A 120 5.07 5.67 28.43
N GLU A 121 5.61 6.08 27.28
CA GLU A 121 4.86 6.57 26.14
C GLU A 121 4.28 5.44 25.28
N ARG A 122 4.67 4.19 25.57
CA ARG A 122 4.27 3.00 24.81
C ARG A 122 4.58 3.13 23.30
N LYS A 123 5.81 3.60 23.01
CA LYS A 123 6.29 3.83 21.65
C LYS A 123 7.53 3.01 21.36
N ILE A 124 7.59 2.47 20.16
CA ILE A 124 8.73 1.70 19.65
C ILE A 124 9.20 2.39 18.39
N ASP A 125 10.41 2.95 18.44
CA ASP A 125 11.05 3.60 17.30
C ASP A 125 11.95 2.59 16.59
N LEU A 126 11.76 2.48 15.30
CA LEU A 126 12.49 1.57 14.41
C LEU A 126 13.31 2.37 13.41
N LYS A 127 14.47 1.82 12.99
CA LYS A 127 15.29 2.36 11.90
C LYS A 127 15.37 1.37 10.75
N ILE A 128 15.33 1.87 9.54
CA ILE A 128 15.53 1.02 8.37
C ILE A 128 17.01 0.67 8.25
N LYS A 129 17.31 -0.63 8.17
CA LYS A 129 18.66 -1.14 7.90
C LYS A 129 18.88 -1.37 6.41
N SER A 130 17.98 -2.08 5.78
CA SER A 130 18.03 -2.42 4.36
C SER A 130 16.64 -2.47 3.77
N LEU A 131 16.50 -1.91 2.59
CA LEU A 131 15.32 -2.08 1.78
C LEU A 131 15.51 -3.37 0.99
N LYS A 132 14.81 -4.43 1.35
CA LYS A 132 14.47 -5.44 0.35
C LYS A 132 13.44 -4.80 -0.56
N ALA A 133 13.94 -3.91 -1.44
CA ALA A 133 13.13 -3.34 -2.48
C ALA A 133 12.48 -4.49 -3.23
N SER A 134 11.18 -4.53 -3.28
CA SER A 134 10.46 -5.14 -4.38
C SER A 134 10.77 -4.31 -5.64
N ASP A 135 12.04 -4.31 -6.04
CA ASP A 135 12.50 -3.81 -7.32
C ASP A 135 11.82 -4.66 -8.37
N LYS A 136 10.73 -4.20 -8.88
CA LYS A 136 10.18 -4.52 -10.21
C LYS A 136 8.66 -4.46 -10.23
N ILE A 137 8.12 -3.26 -10.05
CA ILE A 137 6.81 -3.00 -10.65
C ILE A 137 6.97 -1.77 -11.54
N GLY A 138 7.00 -2.02 -12.85
CA GLY A 138 6.68 -0.99 -13.83
C GLY A 138 7.77 -0.43 -14.71
N ARG A 139 8.78 -1.20 -15.11
CA ARG A 139 9.36 -0.95 -16.43
C ARG A 139 8.51 -1.68 -17.45
N GLY A 140 7.50 -1.00 -17.98
CA GLY A 140 6.82 -1.42 -19.19
C GLY A 140 7.88 -1.77 -20.24
N ARG A 141 7.89 -3.01 -20.68
CA ARG A 141 8.63 -3.45 -21.83
C ARG A 141 8.19 -2.57 -23.01
N LYS A 142 8.96 -1.51 -23.29
CA LYS A 142 8.96 -0.94 -24.63
C LYS A 142 9.46 -2.04 -25.52
N GLY A 143 8.55 -2.60 -26.32
CA GLY A 143 8.86 -3.60 -27.33
C GLY A 143 9.97 -3.08 -28.22
N SER A 144 11.16 -3.65 -28.10
CA SER A 144 12.18 -3.52 -29.11
C SER A 144 11.72 -4.34 -30.31
N THR A 145 11.14 -3.69 -31.28
CA THR A 145 11.01 -4.24 -32.64
C THR A 145 12.40 -4.55 -33.17
N LYS A 146 12.81 -5.80 -33.01
CA LYS A 146 13.97 -6.34 -33.76
C LYS A 146 13.65 -6.23 -35.24
N LYS A 147 14.32 -5.26 -35.90
CA LYS A 147 14.49 -5.29 -37.36
C LYS A 147 15.13 -6.62 -37.72
N SER A 148 14.34 -7.51 -38.29
CA SER A 148 14.86 -8.70 -38.97
C SER A 148 15.64 -8.25 -40.18
N ARG A 149 16.93 -8.56 -40.21
CA ARG A 149 17.79 -8.48 -41.38
C ARG A 149 17.26 -9.44 -42.46
N LYS A 150 17.06 -8.90 -43.65
CA LYS A 150 16.78 -9.68 -44.88
C LYS A 150 17.96 -10.62 -45.19
N PRO A 151 17.72 -11.84 -45.58
CA PRO A 151 18.71 -12.61 -46.33
C PRO A 151 18.64 -12.23 -47.80
N THR A 152 19.79 -12.16 -48.41
CA THR A 152 20.07 -11.88 -49.81
C THR A 152 19.54 -12.96 -50.75
N GLU A 153 19.20 -12.50 -51.95
CA GLU A 153 18.67 -13.20 -53.11
C GLU A 153 19.45 -14.43 -53.56
N SER A 154 18.71 -15.40 -54.10
CA SER A 154 19.13 -16.13 -55.28
C SER A 154 17.93 -16.31 -56.23
N LYS A 155 18.23 -16.00 -57.49
CA LYS A 155 17.36 -15.94 -58.66
C LYS A 155 16.69 -17.29 -58.97
N LEU A 156 15.48 -17.28 -59.49
CA LEU A 156 15.09 -17.84 -60.78
C LEU A 156 13.56 -17.97 -60.95
N GLY A 157 13.01 -17.39 -62.01
CA GLY A 157 12.01 -18.04 -62.85
C GLY A 157 10.60 -17.48 -62.86
N ALA A 158 10.34 -16.73 -63.95
CA ALA A 158 9.15 -16.75 -64.78
C ALA A 158 7.71 -16.53 -64.20
N GLY A 159 7.15 -15.40 -64.52
CA GLY A 159 5.96 -15.24 -65.37
C GLY A 159 4.60 -15.63 -64.80
N TYR A 160 3.76 -14.65 -64.64
CA TYR A 160 2.44 -14.57 -65.27
C TYR A 160 1.74 -13.23 -64.95
N LYS A 161 1.41 -12.48 -65.96
CA LYS A 161 0.53 -11.30 -65.95
C LYS A 161 -0.90 -11.74 -65.79
N ARG A 162 -1.67 -11.03 -64.92
CA ARG A 162 -3.08 -10.76 -65.23
C ARG A 162 -3.55 -9.45 -64.56
N LYS A 163 -4.20 -8.70 -65.43
CA LYS A 163 -4.75 -7.35 -65.26
C LYS A 163 -6.10 -7.33 -64.55
N SER A 164 -6.42 -6.11 -64.10
CA SER A 164 -7.76 -5.48 -64.00
C SER A 164 -8.54 -5.79 -62.69
N LYS A 165 -9.20 -4.85 -62.01
CA LYS A 165 -10.00 -3.69 -62.49
C LYS A 165 -10.16 -2.71 -61.33
N LYS A 166 -10.16 -1.43 -61.67
CA LYS A 166 -10.68 -0.30 -60.91
C LYS A 166 -12.15 -0.47 -60.61
N HIS A 167 -12.59 -0.11 -59.40
CA HIS A 167 -13.91 0.50 -59.29
C HIS A 167 -13.87 1.62 -58.23
N ASN A 168 -14.34 2.76 -58.71
CA ASN A 168 -14.43 4.07 -58.12
C ASN A 168 -15.93 4.33 -57.87
N SER A 169 -16.32 4.85 -56.78
CA SER A 169 -17.51 5.72 -56.57
C SER A 169 -17.63 6.12 -55.12
N LYS A 170 -17.25 7.34 -54.80
CA LYS A 170 -18.10 8.57 -54.77
C LYS A 170 -19.17 8.59 -53.69
N LYS A 171 -18.90 9.50 -52.75
CA LYS A 171 -19.77 10.52 -52.16
C LYS A 171 -21.22 10.19 -51.86
N LEU A 172 -21.68 10.49 -50.66
CA LEU A 172 -22.72 11.48 -50.49
C LEU A 172 -22.80 12.01 -49.05
N ASN A 173 -22.82 13.31 -48.98
CA ASN A 173 -23.00 14.22 -47.89
C ASN A 173 -24.51 14.48 -47.70
N ARG A 174 -25.00 14.68 -46.43
CA ARG A 174 -26.18 15.52 -46.08
C ARG A 174 -26.35 15.41 -44.53
N LYS A 175 -26.07 16.45 -43.79
CA LYS A 175 -26.84 17.66 -43.38
C LYS A 175 -28.32 17.40 -43.07
N ALA A 176 -28.72 17.63 -41.83
CA ALA A 176 -29.75 18.58 -41.31
C ALA A 176 -30.13 18.16 -39.87
N LYS A 177 -29.94 19.01 -38.88
CA LYS A 177 -30.88 19.97 -38.29
C LYS A 177 -32.22 19.38 -37.83
N LYS A 178 -32.37 19.16 -36.53
CA LYS A 178 -33.28 19.93 -35.68
C LYS A 178 -32.87 19.76 -34.23
#